data_cda102602f3737bef362e9f7d6a5712e
#
_entry.id   cda102602f3737bef362e9f7d6a5712e
#
_cell.length_a   1.000
_cell.length_b   1.000
_cell.length_c   1.000
_cell.angle_alpha   90.00
_cell.angle_beta   90.00
_cell.angle_gamma   90.00
#
_symmetry.space_group_name_H-M   'P 1'
#
loop_
_entity.id
_entity.type
_entity.pdbx_description
1 polymer ?
#
loop_
_entity_poly.entity_id
_entity_poly.type
_entity_poly.pdbx_seq_one_letter_code
_entity_poly.pdbx_strand_id
1 'polypeptide(L)'
;LEANNEVAILVFPSKRFKLAHLIAALNARFNMNAKVPDHMTVPSHSTHDALEDERNQHIKIYVNGDIVPRDQAKVSVYDSGFMLGDGMWEGMRLYNGKWAFFDEHMDRLFNSCKAVSLDIGMDRAGILTALSATAAANDMSHDVHCRLMITRGTKVKPFQHPVLSQSGPTIVIIMEHSKPATSLQASGIRLATVPQVRGLPMSQDAKFNSHSKLNCVIACLQAEQAGADEGLMLDPHGFVNTTNACNFFIVRNGEVWTSTGDYCMNGVTRQKVIDLCRANDIPVHEKNYSLYEAYGAEEAFLTGTFGAQTPVATIDGKRIGDHDGLGPVSRRIRQLYADLVAENTA
;
A
#
# COMPACT_ATOMS: atom_id res chain seq x y z
N LEU A 1 28.51 -25.11 -49.07
CA LEU A 1 27.06 -25.02 -48.98
C LEU A 1 26.72 -23.62 -48.56
N GLU A 2 26.49 -22.77 -49.56
CA GLU A 2 26.08 -21.36 -49.45
C GLU A 2 24.61 -21.28 -49.02
N ALA A 3 24.30 -20.47 -48.01
CA ALA A 3 22.94 -20.09 -47.64
C ALA A 3 22.72 -18.63 -48.11
N ASN A 4 21.92 -18.48 -49.11
CA ASN A 4 21.46 -17.19 -49.63
C ASN A 4 20.60 -16.42 -48.61
N ASN A 5 21.06 -15.26 -48.21
CA ASN A 5 20.25 -14.25 -47.50
C ASN A 5 19.53 -13.37 -48.53
N GLU A 6 18.29 -13.69 -48.86
CA GLU A 6 17.41 -12.77 -49.57
C GLU A 6 16.77 -11.78 -48.58
N VAL A 7 17.23 -10.54 -48.65
CA VAL A 7 16.57 -9.41 -47.99
C VAL A 7 15.40 -8.97 -48.88
N ALA A 8 14.19 -9.35 -48.52
CA ALA A 8 12.99 -8.87 -49.19
C ALA A 8 12.75 -7.41 -48.84
N ILE A 9 13.06 -6.49 -49.78
CA ILE A 9 12.68 -5.07 -49.69
C ILE A 9 11.21 -4.98 -50.08
N LEU A 10 10.34 -4.79 -49.12
CA LEU A 10 8.93 -4.48 -49.35
C LEU A 10 8.76 -3.02 -49.77
N VAL A 11 8.58 -2.80 -51.08
CA VAL A 11 8.19 -1.52 -51.66
C VAL A 11 6.68 -1.35 -51.44
N PHE A 12 6.27 -0.42 -50.61
CA PHE A 12 4.87 -0.07 -50.42
C PHE A 12 4.40 0.94 -51.46
N PRO A 13 3.31 0.67 -52.21
CA PRO A 13 2.69 1.68 -53.06
C PRO A 13 1.93 2.70 -52.18
N SER A 14 2.08 3.96 -52.54
CA SER A 14 1.51 5.13 -51.87
C SER A 14 -0.03 5.08 -51.92
N LYS A 15 -0.66 4.57 -50.85
CA LYS A 15 -2.06 4.87 -50.53
C LYS A 15 -2.15 5.25 -49.07
N ARG A 16 -2.79 6.40 -48.80
CA ARG A 16 -3.09 6.92 -47.46
C ARG A 16 -3.81 5.88 -46.64
N PHE A 17 -3.07 5.04 -45.94
CA PHE A 17 -3.63 4.24 -44.87
C PHE A 17 -3.89 5.17 -43.69
N LYS A 18 -5.15 5.29 -43.27
CA LYS A 18 -5.53 6.07 -42.09
C LYS A 18 -4.83 5.47 -40.89
N LEU A 19 -4.09 6.29 -40.13
CA LEU A 19 -3.35 5.96 -38.91
C LEU A 19 -4.21 5.12 -37.92
N ALA A 20 -5.53 5.36 -37.90
CA ALA A 20 -6.49 4.62 -37.12
C ALA A 20 -6.53 3.09 -37.41
N HIS A 21 -6.34 2.69 -38.68
CA HIS A 21 -6.31 1.27 -39.06
C HIS A 21 -4.99 0.59 -38.66
N LEU A 22 -3.89 1.32 -38.67
CA LEU A 22 -2.61 0.82 -38.21
C LEU A 22 -2.61 0.63 -36.68
N ILE A 23 -3.18 1.57 -35.95
CA ILE A 23 -3.35 1.48 -34.49
C ILE A 23 -4.30 0.33 -34.12
N ALA A 24 -5.41 0.15 -34.83
CA ALA A 24 -6.33 -0.97 -34.62
C ALA A 24 -5.69 -2.34 -34.92
N ALA A 25 -4.87 -2.42 -35.98
CA ALA A 25 -4.13 -3.64 -36.33
C ALA A 25 -3.00 -3.96 -35.34
N LEU A 26 -2.31 -2.93 -34.81
CA LEU A 26 -1.32 -3.09 -33.76
C LEU A 26 -1.97 -3.50 -32.43
N ASN A 27 -3.09 -2.92 -32.04
CA ASN A 27 -3.83 -3.29 -30.84
C ASN A 27 -4.38 -4.73 -30.92
N ALA A 28 -4.81 -5.19 -32.11
CA ALA A 28 -5.23 -6.58 -32.34
C ALA A 28 -4.05 -7.56 -32.32
N ARG A 29 -2.85 -7.13 -32.72
CA ARG A 29 -1.65 -7.97 -32.78
C ARG A 29 -0.90 -8.05 -31.45
N PHE A 30 -1.04 -7.05 -30.61
CA PHE A 30 -0.46 -6.98 -29.25
C PHE A 30 -1.51 -7.17 -28.16
N ASN A 31 -2.58 -7.85 -28.42
CA ASN A 31 -3.65 -8.22 -27.50
C ASN A 31 -3.61 -7.45 -26.14
N MET A 32 -3.76 -6.10 -26.23
CA MET A 32 -3.73 -5.21 -25.05
C MET A 32 -4.92 -5.46 -24.10
N ASN A 33 -5.84 -6.34 -24.50
CA ASN A 33 -6.82 -7.01 -23.66
C ASN A 33 -6.33 -8.42 -23.30
N ALA A 34 -5.10 -8.57 -22.87
CA ALA A 34 -4.69 -9.81 -22.24
C ALA A 34 -5.66 -10.07 -21.09
N LYS A 35 -6.57 -11.04 -21.27
CA LYS A 35 -7.37 -11.58 -20.17
C LYS A 35 -6.37 -11.93 -19.07
N VAL A 36 -6.63 -11.44 -17.86
CA VAL A 36 -6.00 -11.99 -16.66
C VAL A 36 -6.10 -13.52 -16.79
N PRO A 37 -5.00 -14.26 -16.67
CA PRO A 37 -5.03 -15.71 -16.80
C PRO A 37 -6.15 -16.28 -15.92
N ASP A 38 -6.93 -17.24 -16.42
CA ASP A 38 -8.09 -17.82 -15.72
C ASP A 38 -7.77 -18.46 -14.36
N HIS A 39 -6.49 -18.60 -14.02
CA HIS A 39 -6.00 -19.07 -12.72
C HIS A 39 -5.68 -17.94 -11.71
N MET A 40 -5.74 -16.68 -12.12
CA MET A 40 -5.70 -15.54 -11.20
C MET A 40 -7.15 -15.17 -10.83
N THR A 41 -7.69 -15.86 -9.84
CA THR A 41 -8.92 -15.39 -9.21
C THR A 41 -8.59 -14.12 -8.45
N VAL A 42 -9.34 -13.04 -8.69
CA VAL A 42 -9.26 -11.85 -7.84
C VAL A 42 -9.45 -12.30 -6.39
N PRO A 43 -8.57 -11.96 -5.45
CA PRO A 43 -8.77 -12.32 -4.04
C PRO A 43 -10.19 -11.94 -3.66
N SER A 44 -10.92 -12.87 -3.02
CA SER A 44 -12.30 -12.61 -2.64
C SER A 44 -12.43 -11.45 -1.65
N HIS A 45 -11.31 -11.12 -0.97
CA HIS A 45 -11.21 -10.04 0.01
C HIS A 45 -9.78 -9.51 0.11
N SER A 46 -9.65 -8.22 0.44
CA SER A 46 -8.37 -7.56 0.75
C SER A 46 -8.59 -6.52 1.84
N THR A 47 -7.61 -6.26 2.69
CA THR A 47 -7.66 -5.13 3.66
C THR A 47 -7.82 -3.77 2.99
N HIS A 48 -7.64 -3.70 1.67
CA HIS A 48 -7.82 -2.52 0.84
C HIS A 48 -9.10 -2.55 0.00
N ASP A 49 -10.00 -3.52 0.23
CA ASP A 49 -11.29 -3.53 -0.47
C ASP A 49 -12.11 -2.32 -0.06
N ALA A 50 -12.48 -1.54 -1.05
CA ALA A 50 -13.29 -0.35 -0.95
C ALA A 50 -14.61 -0.55 -1.69
N LEU A 51 -15.63 0.14 -1.24
CA LEU A 51 -16.84 0.28 -2.03
C LEU A 51 -16.51 1.10 -3.30
N GLU A 52 -16.98 0.62 -4.45
CA GLU A 52 -16.82 1.36 -5.70
C GLU A 52 -17.52 2.72 -5.61
N ASP A 53 -16.87 3.76 -6.12
CA ASP A 53 -17.39 5.11 -6.17
C ASP A 53 -17.13 5.70 -7.56
N GLU A 54 -18.19 5.95 -8.30
CA GLU A 54 -18.12 6.44 -9.68
C GLU A 54 -17.41 7.80 -9.80
N ARG A 55 -17.40 8.61 -8.74
CA ARG A 55 -16.69 9.89 -8.70
C ARG A 55 -15.20 9.72 -8.95
N ASN A 56 -14.63 8.56 -8.60
CA ASN A 56 -13.22 8.25 -8.79
C ASN A 56 -12.80 8.12 -10.27
N GLN A 57 -13.75 8.01 -11.20
CA GLN A 57 -13.45 8.00 -12.64
C GLN A 57 -12.99 9.38 -13.15
N HIS A 58 -13.39 10.45 -12.48
CA HIS A 58 -13.18 11.84 -12.90
C HIS A 58 -12.27 12.65 -11.96
N ILE A 59 -11.55 11.97 -11.06
CA ILE A 59 -10.64 12.64 -10.13
C ILE A 59 -9.50 13.34 -10.85
N LYS A 60 -9.03 14.41 -10.22
CA LYS A 60 -7.83 15.14 -10.60
C LYS A 60 -6.69 14.72 -9.68
N ILE A 61 -5.50 14.63 -10.24
CA ILE A 61 -4.28 14.17 -9.57
C ILE A 61 -3.27 15.30 -9.56
N TYR A 62 -2.63 15.54 -8.42
CA TYR A 62 -1.51 16.46 -8.33
C TYR A 62 -0.23 15.79 -8.82
N VAL A 63 0.50 16.46 -9.72
CA VAL A 63 1.80 16.04 -10.24
C VAL A 63 2.72 17.27 -10.28
N ASN A 64 3.68 17.36 -9.39
CA ASN A 64 4.74 18.41 -9.37
C ASN A 64 4.21 19.86 -9.41
N GLY A 65 3.11 20.19 -8.78
CA GLY A 65 2.52 21.52 -8.77
C GLY A 65 1.27 21.66 -9.62
N ASP A 66 1.09 20.80 -10.62
CA ASP A 66 -0.07 20.81 -11.50
C ASP A 66 -1.16 19.83 -11.00
N ILE A 67 -2.42 20.26 -11.08
CA ILE A 67 -3.58 19.39 -10.82
C ILE A 67 -4.25 19.08 -12.15
N VAL A 68 -4.10 17.84 -12.59
CA VAL A 68 -4.52 17.40 -13.93
C VAL A 68 -5.55 16.28 -13.86
N PRO A 69 -6.40 16.08 -14.88
CA PRO A 69 -7.28 14.93 -14.99
C PRO A 69 -6.51 13.59 -14.86
N ARG A 70 -7.16 12.56 -14.32
CA ARG A 70 -6.57 11.24 -14.05
C ARG A 70 -5.87 10.63 -15.27
N ASP A 71 -6.45 10.73 -16.45
CA ASP A 71 -5.91 10.19 -17.71
C ASP A 71 -4.68 10.97 -18.23
N GLN A 72 -4.49 12.19 -17.75
CA GLN A 72 -3.35 13.07 -18.09
C GLN A 72 -2.23 13.02 -17.05
N ALA A 73 -2.47 12.45 -15.87
CA ALA A 73 -1.48 12.33 -14.82
C ALA A 73 -0.41 11.29 -15.21
N LYS A 74 0.78 11.75 -15.54
CA LYS A 74 1.89 10.93 -16.04
C LYS A 74 3.19 11.31 -15.36
N VAL A 75 4.05 10.32 -15.14
CA VAL A 75 5.44 10.52 -14.73
C VAL A 75 6.38 10.07 -15.84
N SER A 76 7.58 10.61 -15.86
CA SER A 76 8.59 10.24 -16.83
C SER A 76 8.99 8.77 -16.69
N VAL A 77 9.24 8.06 -17.80
CA VAL A 77 9.85 6.73 -17.79
C VAL A 77 11.28 6.74 -17.24
N TYR A 78 11.91 7.93 -17.16
CA TYR A 78 13.21 8.15 -16.52
C TYR A 78 13.09 8.53 -15.03
N ASP A 79 11.87 8.49 -14.45
CA ASP A 79 11.69 8.71 -13.01
C ASP A 79 12.36 7.60 -12.21
N SER A 80 13.10 7.96 -11.15
CA SER A 80 13.83 7.01 -10.31
C SER A 80 12.90 6.06 -9.55
N GLY A 81 11.71 6.52 -9.19
CA GLY A 81 10.68 5.69 -8.57
C GLY A 81 10.15 4.63 -9.52
N PHE A 82 9.89 4.98 -10.78
CA PHE A 82 9.47 4.03 -11.81
C PHE A 82 10.56 3.00 -12.11
N MET A 83 11.81 3.44 -12.31
CA MET A 83 12.91 2.55 -12.70
C MET A 83 13.46 1.70 -11.57
N LEU A 84 13.51 2.22 -10.34
CA LEU A 84 14.29 1.65 -9.24
C LEU A 84 13.50 1.46 -7.94
N GLY A 85 12.26 1.98 -7.86
CA GLY A 85 11.55 2.06 -6.59
C GLY A 85 12.17 3.07 -5.61
N ASP A 86 12.99 4.02 -6.10
CA ASP A 86 13.69 5.03 -5.29
C ASP A 86 12.73 6.18 -4.95
N GLY A 87 11.98 5.99 -3.89
CA GLY A 87 10.97 6.92 -3.40
C GLY A 87 10.29 6.43 -2.14
N MET A 88 9.58 7.34 -1.48
CA MET A 88 8.80 7.12 -0.27
C MET A 88 7.35 7.54 -0.50
N TRP A 89 6.44 6.95 0.26
CA TRP A 89 5.02 7.29 0.15
C TRP A 89 4.31 7.23 1.48
N GLU A 90 3.18 7.94 1.59
CA GLU A 90 2.27 7.86 2.71
C GLU A 90 0.84 7.60 2.24
N GLY A 91 0.12 6.78 3.03
CA GLY A 91 -1.31 6.61 2.92
C GLY A 91 -2.00 7.31 4.08
N MET A 92 -2.91 8.24 3.79
CA MET A 92 -3.61 9.03 4.81
C MET A 92 -5.11 9.05 4.58
N ARG A 93 -5.87 9.36 5.62
CA ARG A 93 -7.33 9.52 5.53
C ARG A 93 -7.73 10.97 5.80
N LEU A 94 -8.69 11.45 5.02
CA LEU A 94 -9.32 12.76 5.23
C LEU A 94 -10.72 12.55 5.80
N TYR A 95 -10.99 13.16 6.95
CA TYR A 95 -12.29 13.20 7.60
C TYR A 95 -12.61 14.64 8.00
N ASN A 96 -13.81 15.11 7.71
CA ASN A 96 -14.27 16.46 8.08
C ASN A 96 -13.32 17.59 7.64
N GLY A 97 -12.65 17.43 6.50
CA GLY A 97 -11.65 18.39 5.99
C GLY A 97 -10.30 18.36 6.70
N LYS A 98 -10.07 17.42 7.62
CA LYS A 98 -8.82 17.27 8.37
C LYS A 98 -8.14 15.92 8.08
N TRP A 99 -6.82 15.90 7.99
CA TRP A 99 -6.01 14.70 7.79
C TRP A 99 -5.79 14.01 9.13
N ALA A 100 -6.28 12.78 9.26
CA ALA A 100 -6.08 11.99 10.47
C ALA A 100 -4.58 11.70 10.68
N PHE A 101 -4.07 12.06 11.85
CA PHE A 101 -2.68 11.82 12.28
C PHE A 101 -1.63 12.38 11.31
N PHE A 102 -1.88 13.57 10.76
CA PHE A 102 -1.01 14.21 9.75
C PHE A 102 0.44 14.30 10.22
N ASP A 103 0.69 14.74 11.44
CA ASP A 103 2.05 14.97 11.95
C ASP A 103 2.85 13.67 12.01
N GLU A 104 2.26 12.57 12.48
CA GLU A 104 2.92 11.27 12.56
C GLU A 104 3.25 10.71 11.16
N HIS A 105 2.37 10.91 10.20
CA HIS A 105 2.62 10.56 8.80
C HIS A 105 3.76 11.39 8.21
N MET A 106 3.81 12.69 8.49
CA MET A 106 4.89 13.56 8.04
C MET A 106 6.21 13.25 8.74
N ASP A 107 6.19 12.96 10.04
CA ASP A 107 7.39 12.52 10.78
C ASP A 107 8.01 11.29 10.12
N ARG A 108 7.21 10.28 9.81
CA ARG A 108 7.71 9.07 9.15
C ARG A 108 8.22 9.35 7.74
N LEU A 109 7.51 10.15 6.95
CA LEU A 109 7.91 10.53 5.61
C LEU A 109 9.25 11.26 5.59
N PHE A 110 9.36 12.32 6.38
CA PHE A 110 10.59 13.13 6.44
C PHE A 110 11.78 12.36 6.99
N ASN A 111 11.57 11.53 8.01
CA ASN A 111 12.61 10.66 8.56
C ASN A 111 13.08 9.62 7.53
N SER A 112 12.15 9.01 6.79
CA SER A 112 12.46 8.05 5.72
C SER A 112 13.23 8.71 4.57
N CYS A 113 12.78 9.87 4.11
CA CYS A 113 13.47 10.63 3.06
C CYS A 113 14.88 11.08 3.51
N LYS A 114 15.03 11.55 4.76
CA LYS A 114 16.33 11.90 5.34
C LYS A 114 17.29 10.71 5.36
N ALA A 115 16.83 9.53 5.75
CA ALA A 115 17.66 8.33 5.84
C ALA A 115 18.24 7.88 4.50
N VAL A 116 17.54 8.16 3.38
CA VAL A 116 18.03 7.86 2.02
C VAL A 116 18.54 9.09 1.27
N SER A 117 18.73 10.22 1.98
CA SER A 117 19.18 11.49 1.40
C SER A 117 18.32 11.93 0.18
N LEU A 118 17.00 11.79 0.32
CA LEU A 118 16.02 12.28 -0.65
C LEU A 118 15.50 13.64 -0.18
N ASP A 119 15.79 14.70 -0.95
CA ASP A 119 15.22 16.02 -0.71
C ASP A 119 13.79 16.06 -1.26
N ILE A 120 12.83 16.41 -0.41
CA ILE A 120 11.41 16.51 -0.78
C ILE A 120 11.13 17.78 -1.57
N GLY A 121 12.00 18.80 -1.47
CA GLY A 121 11.83 20.09 -2.16
C GLY A 121 10.73 20.97 -1.56
N MET A 122 10.04 20.56 -0.50
CA MET A 122 9.08 21.37 0.25
C MET A 122 9.00 20.93 1.72
N ASP A 123 8.55 21.84 2.57
CA ASP A 123 8.29 21.57 3.98
C ASP A 123 6.90 20.96 4.23
N ARG A 124 6.57 20.69 5.49
CA ARG A 124 5.26 20.13 5.88
C ARG A 124 4.09 21.04 5.48
N ALA A 125 4.26 22.36 5.59
CA ALA A 125 3.23 23.33 5.21
C ALA A 125 2.98 23.31 3.69
N GLY A 126 4.04 23.19 2.90
CA GLY A 126 3.96 23.00 1.45
C GLY A 126 3.21 21.73 1.07
N ILE A 127 3.52 20.60 1.73
CA ILE A 127 2.78 19.34 1.52
C ILE A 127 1.31 19.49 1.90
N LEU A 128 1.01 20.08 3.05
CA LEU A 128 -0.37 20.31 3.48
C LEU A 128 -1.14 21.19 2.48
N THR A 129 -0.49 22.22 1.93
CA THR A 129 -1.06 23.08 0.89
C THR A 129 -1.39 22.29 -0.37
N ALA A 130 -0.46 21.44 -0.84
CA ALA A 130 -0.68 20.60 -2.02
C ALA A 130 -1.81 19.56 -1.80
N LEU A 131 -1.86 18.96 -0.61
CA LEU A 131 -2.94 18.04 -0.21
C LEU A 131 -4.30 18.78 -0.19
N SER A 132 -4.37 19.96 0.42
CA SER A 132 -5.60 20.76 0.51
C SER A 132 -6.08 21.20 -0.86
N ALA A 133 -5.16 21.66 -1.73
CA ALA A 133 -5.49 22.04 -3.10
C ALA A 133 -6.03 20.85 -3.93
N THR A 134 -5.43 19.66 -3.75
CA THR A 134 -5.89 18.44 -4.44
C THR A 134 -7.26 18.01 -3.95
N ALA A 135 -7.51 18.06 -2.63
CA ALA A 135 -8.81 17.75 -2.06
C ALA A 135 -9.90 18.70 -2.57
N ALA A 136 -9.61 20.01 -2.54
CA ALA A 136 -10.54 21.05 -3.03
C ALA A 136 -10.86 20.89 -4.53
N ALA A 137 -9.85 20.56 -5.37
CA ALA A 137 -10.05 20.36 -6.80
C ALA A 137 -10.94 19.15 -7.13
N ASN A 138 -11.15 18.25 -6.16
CA ASN A 138 -11.97 17.03 -6.28
C ASN A 138 -13.25 17.09 -5.41
N ASP A 139 -13.57 18.21 -4.79
CA ASP A 139 -14.70 18.37 -3.85
C ASP A 139 -14.67 17.32 -2.71
N MET A 140 -13.47 17.01 -2.22
CA MET A 140 -13.22 15.98 -1.21
C MET A 140 -13.06 16.58 0.19
N SER A 141 -13.85 16.10 1.15
CA SER A 141 -13.78 16.55 2.56
C SER A 141 -13.90 15.43 3.58
N HIS A 142 -14.45 14.26 3.19
CA HIS A 142 -14.72 13.16 4.11
C HIS A 142 -14.65 11.81 3.39
N ASP A 143 -14.26 10.76 4.11
CA ASP A 143 -14.10 9.40 3.56
C ASP A 143 -13.18 9.34 2.34
N VAL A 144 -12.07 10.06 2.39
CA VAL A 144 -11.07 10.08 1.33
C VAL A 144 -9.83 9.28 1.74
N HIS A 145 -9.35 8.45 0.84
CA HIS A 145 -8.02 7.84 0.93
C HIS A 145 -7.04 8.61 0.06
N CYS A 146 -5.94 9.01 0.64
CA CYS A 146 -4.87 9.73 -0.05
C CYS A 146 -3.63 8.85 -0.13
N ARG A 147 -2.99 8.85 -1.30
CA ARG A 147 -1.65 8.32 -1.53
C ARG A 147 -0.74 9.47 -1.97
N LEU A 148 0.12 9.90 -1.07
CA LEU A 148 1.19 10.86 -1.32
C LEU A 148 2.46 10.07 -1.69
N MET A 149 3.01 10.29 -2.87
CA MET A 149 4.21 9.62 -3.38
C MET A 149 5.30 10.65 -3.70
N ILE A 150 6.52 10.36 -3.28
CA ILE A 150 7.69 11.22 -3.53
C ILE A 150 8.83 10.35 -4.03
N THR A 151 9.33 10.63 -5.22
CA THR A 151 10.51 9.97 -5.77
C THR A 151 11.69 10.95 -5.82
N ARG A 152 12.90 10.44 -6.06
CA ARG A 152 14.07 11.29 -6.27
C ARG A 152 14.03 12.05 -7.60
N GLY A 153 13.02 11.82 -8.42
CA GLY A 153 12.79 12.52 -9.68
C GLY A 153 13.47 11.90 -10.89
N THR A 154 13.49 12.66 -11.98
CA THR A 154 13.92 12.20 -13.28
C THR A 154 15.44 12.12 -13.37
N LYS A 155 15.95 11.00 -13.89
CA LYS A 155 17.37 10.74 -14.13
C LYS A 155 17.79 11.15 -15.55
N VAL A 156 19.03 11.63 -15.68
CA VAL A 156 19.63 11.91 -16.98
C VAL A 156 20.16 10.66 -17.69
N LYS A 157 20.35 9.56 -16.93
CA LYS A 157 20.75 8.24 -17.45
C LYS A 157 20.11 7.14 -16.59
N PRO A 158 19.77 5.96 -17.16
CA PRO A 158 19.04 4.90 -16.48
C PRO A 158 19.92 4.01 -15.56
N PHE A 159 20.74 4.62 -14.70
CA PHE A 159 21.60 3.91 -13.75
C PHE A 159 21.25 4.26 -12.31
N GLN A 160 21.71 3.44 -11.35
CA GLN A 160 21.29 3.50 -9.94
C GLN A 160 21.77 4.76 -9.21
N HIS A 161 22.93 5.32 -9.56
CA HIS A 161 23.57 6.37 -8.76
C HIS A 161 22.65 7.59 -8.58
N PRO A 162 22.40 8.05 -7.33
CA PRO A 162 21.47 9.15 -7.04
C PRO A 162 21.85 10.49 -7.71
N VAL A 163 23.15 10.75 -7.91
CA VAL A 163 23.65 11.97 -8.57
C VAL A 163 23.07 12.17 -9.99
N LEU A 164 22.57 11.11 -10.60
CA LEU A 164 21.95 11.17 -11.92
C LEU A 164 20.52 11.72 -11.90
N SER A 165 19.89 11.86 -10.74
CA SER A 165 18.60 12.53 -10.58
C SER A 165 18.84 14.04 -10.43
N GLN A 166 18.49 14.81 -11.45
CA GLN A 166 18.84 16.25 -11.54
C GLN A 166 17.63 17.18 -11.68
N SER A 167 16.41 16.61 -11.72
CA SER A 167 15.18 17.40 -11.91
C SER A 167 14.56 17.91 -10.59
N GLY A 168 15.13 17.55 -9.44
CA GLY A 168 14.40 17.62 -8.18
C GLY A 168 13.40 16.47 -8.01
N PRO A 169 12.70 16.38 -6.88
CA PRO A 169 11.77 15.30 -6.59
C PRO A 169 10.56 15.30 -7.55
N THR A 170 9.98 14.12 -7.77
CA THR A 170 8.64 14.01 -8.36
C THR A 170 7.67 13.76 -7.23
N ILE A 171 6.64 14.61 -7.11
CA ILE A 171 5.60 14.51 -6.09
C ILE A 171 4.26 14.24 -6.77
N VAL A 172 3.61 13.15 -6.39
CA VAL A 172 2.28 12.78 -6.89
C VAL A 172 1.33 12.59 -5.72
N ILE A 173 0.13 13.17 -5.81
CA ILE A 173 -0.93 12.98 -4.83
C ILE A 173 -2.16 12.43 -5.55
N ILE A 174 -2.52 11.20 -5.19
CA ILE A 174 -3.75 10.54 -5.65
C ILE A 174 -4.73 10.54 -4.47
N MET A 175 -5.95 11.00 -4.70
CA MET A 175 -7.03 10.93 -3.73
C MET A 175 -8.23 10.24 -4.33
N GLU A 176 -8.86 9.38 -3.54
CA GLU A 176 -10.06 8.67 -3.95
C GLU A 176 -11.13 8.74 -2.85
N HIS A 177 -12.39 8.94 -3.23
CA HIS A 177 -13.52 8.66 -2.36
C HIS A 177 -13.49 7.18 -2.03
N SER A 178 -13.31 6.82 -0.77
CA SER A 178 -13.05 5.44 -0.44
C SER A 178 -13.55 5.09 0.96
N LYS A 179 -14.45 4.14 1.03
CA LYS A 179 -14.95 3.54 2.28
C LYS A 179 -14.55 2.09 2.33
N PRO A 180 -14.00 1.60 3.47
CA PRO A 180 -13.73 0.18 3.65
C PRO A 180 -15.02 -0.65 3.48
N ALA A 181 -14.91 -1.80 2.82
CA ALA A 181 -16.02 -2.73 2.68
C ALA A 181 -16.44 -3.29 4.03
N THR A 182 -17.73 -3.21 4.35
CA THR A 182 -18.27 -3.67 5.64
C THR A 182 -18.31 -5.20 5.76
N SER A 183 -18.31 -5.91 4.64
CA SER A 183 -18.27 -7.38 4.60
C SER A 183 -17.07 -7.96 5.34
N LEU A 184 -15.88 -7.36 5.19
CA LEU A 184 -14.65 -7.77 5.88
C LEU A 184 -14.76 -7.72 7.41
N GLN A 185 -15.56 -6.82 7.93
CA GLN A 185 -15.76 -6.68 9.37
C GLN A 185 -16.57 -7.81 9.98
N ALA A 186 -17.43 -8.43 9.18
CA ALA A 186 -18.26 -9.55 9.60
C ALA A 186 -17.58 -10.90 9.35
N SER A 187 -16.93 -11.09 8.19
CA SER A 187 -16.34 -12.38 7.80
C SER A 187 -14.90 -12.57 8.28
N GLY A 188 -14.16 -11.48 8.45
CA GLY A 188 -12.71 -11.52 8.66
C GLY A 188 -11.94 -11.93 7.41
N ILE A 189 -10.61 -11.75 7.45
CA ILE A 189 -9.68 -12.06 6.38
C ILE A 189 -8.96 -13.38 6.63
N ARG A 190 -8.63 -14.12 5.58
CA ARG A 190 -7.89 -15.37 5.63
C ARG A 190 -6.42 -15.12 5.35
N LEU A 191 -5.55 -15.55 6.25
CA LEU A 191 -4.10 -15.43 6.08
C LEU A 191 -3.47 -16.77 5.73
N ALA A 192 -2.44 -16.74 4.89
CA ALA A 192 -1.50 -17.84 4.71
C ALA A 192 -0.10 -17.39 5.12
N THR A 193 0.59 -18.22 5.91
CA THR A 193 2.02 -18.03 6.14
C THR A 193 2.76 -18.26 4.84
N VAL A 194 3.55 -17.29 4.40
CA VAL A 194 4.21 -17.31 3.11
C VAL A 194 5.72 -17.47 3.24
N PRO A 195 6.38 -18.14 2.26
CA PRO A 195 7.84 -18.26 2.21
C PRO A 195 8.60 -16.93 2.17
N GLN A 196 7.98 -15.88 1.59
CA GLN A 196 8.58 -14.55 1.56
C GLN A 196 8.65 -13.97 2.98
N VAL A 197 9.86 -13.78 3.51
CA VAL A 197 10.09 -13.18 4.83
C VAL A 197 10.37 -11.70 4.73
N ARG A 198 10.28 -11.00 5.86
CA ARG A 198 10.77 -9.62 5.99
C ARG A 198 12.30 -9.63 6.04
N GLY A 199 12.91 -8.66 5.34
CA GLY A 199 14.36 -8.58 5.25
C GLY A 199 15.02 -7.98 6.49
N LEU A 200 16.33 -8.23 6.62
CA LEU A 200 17.17 -7.55 7.59
C LEU A 200 17.30 -6.07 7.23
N PRO A 201 17.46 -5.15 8.24
CA PRO A 201 17.65 -3.72 7.96
C PRO A 201 18.81 -3.41 7.01
N MET A 202 19.86 -4.22 7.03
CA MET A 202 21.04 -4.06 6.17
C MET A 202 20.78 -4.42 4.70
N SER A 203 19.71 -5.18 4.37
CA SER A 203 19.32 -5.44 3.00
C SER A 203 18.41 -4.34 2.46
N GLN A 204 17.30 -4.13 3.11
CA GLN A 204 16.38 -3.00 2.93
C GLN A 204 15.55 -2.87 4.21
N ASP A 205 15.75 -1.77 4.95
CA ASP A 205 15.04 -1.59 6.21
C ASP A 205 13.52 -1.57 5.98
N ALA A 206 12.83 -2.53 6.59
CA ALA A 206 11.39 -2.68 6.47
C ALA A 206 10.58 -1.52 7.09
N LYS A 207 11.25 -0.66 7.88
CA LYS A 207 10.64 0.56 8.45
C LYS A 207 10.36 1.61 7.38
N PHE A 208 11.06 1.59 6.24
CA PHE A 208 10.79 2.51 5.15
C PHE A 208 9.44 2.21 4.47
N ASN A 209 8.61 3.23 4.35
CA ASN A 209 7.45 3.15 3.46
C ASN A 209 7.86 3.50 2.03
N SER A 210 8.74 2.67 1.48
CA SER A 210 9.39 2.84 0.19
C SER A 210 8.50 2.37 -0.97
N HIS A 211 8.76 2.87 -2.17
CA HIS A 211 8.17 2.37 -3.42
C HIS A 211 8.66 0.95 -3.77
N SER A 212 9.81 0.52 -3.27
CA SER A 212 10.36 -0.84 -3.45
C SER A 212 9.53 -1.86 -2.66
N LYS A 213 8.42 -2.32 -3.23
CA LYS A 213 7.45 -3.24 -2.59
C LYS A 213 7.39 -4.62 -3.25
N LEU A 214 8.41 -5.00 -4.04
CA LEU A 214 8.40 -6.29 -4.74
C LEU A 214 8.27 -7.48 -3.77
N ASN A 215 8.91 -7.41 -2.60
CA ASN A 215 8.75 -8.42 -1.55
C ASN A 215 7.29 -8.56 -1.06
N CYS A 216 6.57 -7.45 -0.94
CA CYS A 216 5.14 -7.47 -0.58
C CYS A 216 4.28 -8.05 -1.71
N VAL A 217 4.59 -7.71 -2.96
CA VAL A 217 3.91 -8.27 -4.15
C VAL A 217 4.13 -9.79 -4.24
N ILE A 218 5.35 -10.27 -4.01
CA ILE A 218 5.64 -11.71 -3.97
C ILE A 218 4.83 -12.39 -2.86
N ALA A 219 4.75 -11.79 -1.67
CA ALA A 219 3.95 -12.32 -0.57
C ALA A 219 2.44 -12.37 -0.92
N CYS A 220 1.90 -11.37 -1.63
CA CYS A 220 0.52 -11.42 -2.14
C CYS A 220 0.31 -12.60 -3.10
N LEU A 221 1.21 -12.79 -4.07
CA LEU A 221 1.13 -13.91 -5.03
C LEU A 221 1.19 -15.27 -4.33
N GLN A 222 2.04 -15.41 -3.31
CA GLN A 222 2.14 -16.65 -2.54
C GLN A 222 0.87 -16.91 -1.71
N ALA A 223 0.26 -15.86 -1.15
CA ALA A 223 -1.02 -15.97 -0.43
C ALA A 223 -2.15 -16.40 -1.37
N GLU A 224 -2.25 -15.79 -2.55
CA GLU A 224 -3.22 -16.14 -3.57
C GLU A 224 -3.07 -17.61 -3.99
N GLN A 225 -1.84 -18.07 -4.26
CA GLN A 225 -1.55 -19.47 -4.58
C GLN A 225 -1.96 -20.44 -3.47
N ALA A 226 -1.91 -19.98 -2.20
CA ALA A 226 -2.37 -20.75 -1.04
C ALA A 226 -3.88 -20.64 -0.80
N GLY A 227 -4.63 -19.90 -1.62
CA GLY A 227 -6.07 -19.68 -1.47
C GLY A 227 -6.45 -18.75 -0.32
N ALA A 228 -5.52 -17.89 0.11
CA ALA A 228 -5.70 -16.91 1.17
C ALA A 228 -5.82 -15.49 0.61
N ASP A 229 -6.30 -14.57 1.42
CA ASP A 229 -6.54 -13.17 1.05
C ASP A 229 -5.27 -12.32 1.20
N GLU A 230 -4.46 -12.57 2.25
CA GLU A 230 -3.17 -11.91 2.48
C GLU A 230 -2.10 -12.88 3.03
N GLY A 231 -0.83 -12.54 2.79
CA GLY A 231 0.32 -13.30 3.26
C GLY A 231 0.79 -12.86 4.64
N LEU A 232 0.80 -13.77 5.60
CA LEU A 232 1.46 -13.58 6.88
C LEU A 232 2.97 -13.86 6.71
N MET A 233 3.77 -12.82 6.88
CA MET A 233 5.22 -12.87 6.71
C MET A 233 5.90 -13.03 8.07
N LEU A 234 6.87 -13.93 8.14
CA LEU A 234 7.74 -14.07 9.30
C LEU A 234 8.92 -13.10 9.20
N ASP A 235 9.58 -12.87 10.32
CA ASP A 235 10.87 -12.19 10.36
C ASP A 235 12.03 -13.13 9.94
N PRO A 236 13.27 -12.66 9.81
CA PRO A 236 14.42 -13.51 9.44
C PRO A 236 14.75 -14.61 10.44
N HIS A 237 14.18 -14.57 11.65
CA HIS A 237 14.39 -15.55 12.71
C HIS A 237 13.22 -16.55 12.86
N GLY A 238 12.19 -16.41 12.01
CA GLY A 238 11.02 -17.30 12.01
C GLY A 238 9.90 -16.88 12.96
N PHE A 239 9.96 -15.69 13.57
CA PHE A 239 8.87 -15.17 14.38
C PHE A 239 7.82 -14.47 13.52
N VAL A 240 6.56 -14.48 13.98
CA VAL A 240 5.46 -13.79 13.35
C VAL A 240 5.74 -12.29 13.32
N ASN A 241 5.57 -11.66 12.15
CA ASN A 241 5.93 -10.25 12.01
C ASN A 241 4.73 -9.40 11.56
N THR A 242 4.35 -9.48 10.29
CA THR A 242 3.37 -8.57 9.67
C THR A 242 2.76 -9.24 8.44
N THR A 243 1.71 -8.67 7.85
CA THR A 243 1.29 -9.12 6.52
C THR A 243 2.04 -8.38 5.40
N ASN A 244 1.72 -8.71 4.16
CA ASN A 244 2.22 -7.99 2.98
C ASN A 244 1.81 -6.50 2.99
N ALA A 245 0.72 -6.12 3.68
CA ALA A 245 0.14 -4.78 3.62
C ALA A 245 -0.09 -4.11 4.99
N CYS A 246 -0.32 -4.90 6.07
CA CYS A 246 -0.79 -4.44 7.36
C CYS A 246 0.06 -4.98 8.52
N ASN A 247 0.10 -4.28 9.66
CA ASN A 247 0.66 -4.85 10.88
C ASN A 247 -0.33 -5.87 11.49
N PHE A 248 0.23 -6.86 12.16
CA PHE A 248 -0.52 -8.01 12.69
C PHE A 248 -0.50 -8.02 14.22
N PHE A 249 -1.66 -8.31 14.79
CA PHE A 249 -1.89 -8.40 16.23
C PHE A 249 -2.65 -9.67 16.57
N ILE A 250 -2.38 -10.24 17.74
CA ILE A 250 -3.18 -11.31 18.35
C ILE A 250 -3.65 -10.90 19.74
N VAL A 251 -4.72 -11.51 20.19
CA VAL A 251 -5.14 -11.50 21.60
C VAL A 251 -4.97 -12.90 22.16
N ARG A 252 -4.27 -13.00 23.26
CA ARG A 252 -4.02 -14.27 23.97
C ARG A 252 -4.07 -14.06 25.47
N ASN A 253 -4.87 -14.84 26.19
CA ASN A 253 -5.12 -14.70 27.63
C ASN A 253 -5.56 -13.28 28.01
N GLY A 254 -6.35 -12.62 27.15
CA GLY A 254 -6.79 -11.24 27.36
C GLY A 254 -5.73 -10.17 27.11
N GLU A 255 -4.52 -10.54 26.70
CA GLU A 255 -3.40 -9.62 26.38
C GLU A 255 -3.26 -9.44 24.87
N VAL A 256 -2.91 -8.24 24.42
CA VAL A 256 -2.64 -7.89 23.03
C VAL A 256 -1.16 -8.05 22.71
N TRP A 257 -0.81 -8.84 21.72
CA TRP A 257 0.57 -9.03 21.28
C TRP A 257 0.76 -8.60 19.84
N THR A 258 1.91 -7.99 19.56
CA THR A 258 2.38 -7.68 18.20
C THR A 258 3.89 -7.84 18.13
N SER A 259 4.45 -7.91 16.92
CA SER A 259 5.90 -8.02 16.73
C SER A 259 6.65 -6.82 17.27
N THR A 260 7.97 -6.97 17.54
CA THR A 260 8.82 -5.91 18.10
C THR A 260 8.90 -4.65 17.23
N GLY A 261 8.60 -4.75 15.95
CA GLY A 261 8.74 -3.62 15.03
C GLY A 261 10.13 -3.48 14.40
N ASP A 262 11.05 -4.40 14.68
CA ASP A 262 12.42 -4.34 14.14
C ASP A 262 12.46 -4.68 12.64
N TYR A 263 11.58 -5.59 12.18
CA TYR A 263 11.55 -6.10 10.82
C TYR A 263 10.26 -5.73 10.06
N CYS A 264 9.48 -4.77 10.53
CA CYS A 264 8.30 -4.29 9.84
C CYS A 264 8.21 -2.76 9.85
N MET A 265 7.33 -2.25 9.02
CA MET A 265 6.98 -0.84 9.10
C MET A 265 6.25 -0.57 10.42
N ASN A 266 6.75 0.41 11.19
CA ASN A 266 6.05 0.88 12.38
C ASN A 266 4.86 1.76 11.96
N GLY A 267 3.71 1.10 11.75
CA GLY A 267 2.50 1.75 11.26
C GLY A 267 1.97 2.80 12.22
N VAL A 268 1.47 3.93 11.71
CA VAL A 268 0.81 4.95 12.55
C VAL A 268 -0.38 4.32 13.28
N THR A 269 -1.24 3.56 12.57
CA THR A 269 -2.35 2.84 13.20
C THR A 269 -1.88 1.83 14.24
N ARG A 270 -0.78 1.08 13.96
CA ARG A 270 -0.18 0.17 14.94
C ARG A 270 0.19 0.90 16.24
N GLN A 271 0.90 2.03 16.12
CA GLN A 271 1.31 2.81 17.29
C GLN A 271 0.10 3.33 18.08
N LYS A 272 -0.91 3.88 17.39
CA LYS A 272 -2.14 4.35 18.05
C LYS A 272 -2.87 3.21 18.78
N VAL A 273 -2.91 2.00 18.23
CA VAL A 273 -3.48 0.82 18.93
C VAL A 273 -2.69 0.50 20.19
N ILE A 274 -1.36 0.49 20.14
CA ILE A 274 -0.51 0.24 21.31
C ILE A 274 -0.75 1.32 22.40
N ASP A 275 -0.78 2.59 22.01
CA ASP A 275 -0.99 3.71 22.93
C ASP A 275 -2.39 3.66 23.55
N LEU A 276 -3.43 3.33 22.78
CA LEU A 276 -4.79 3.14 23.27
C LEU A 276 -4.89 1.98 24.24
N CYS A 277 -4.23 0.86 23.96
CA CYS A 277 -4.17 -0.26 24.91
C CYS A 277 -3.57 0.17 26.24
N ARG A 278 -2.42 0.85 26.22
CA ARG A 278 -1.75 1.37 27.42
C ARG A 278 -2.60 2.37 28.19
N ALA A 279 -3.29 3.28 27.50
CA ALA A 279 -4.13 4.30 28.10
C ALA A 279 -5.45 3.76 28.68
N ASN A 280 -5.85 2.53 28.35
CA ASN A 280 -7.14 1.95 28.73
C ASN A 280 -6.98 0.63 29.50
N ASP A 281 -5.82 0.41 30.13
CA ASP A 281 -5.53 -0.77 30.96
C ASP A 281 -5.72 -2.12 30.21
N ILE A 282 -5.44 -2.14 28.90
CA ILE A 282 -5.38 -3.35 28.09
C ILE A 282 -3.90 -3.76 28.02
N PRO A 283 -3.50 -4.90 28.62
CA PRO A 283 -2.11 -5.33 28.53
C PRO A 283 -1.68 -5.50 27.06
N VAL A 284 -0.56 -4.86 26.69
CA VAL A 284 -0.03 -4.91 25.31
C VAL A 284 1.46 -5.16 25.32
N HIS A 285 1.90 -6.09 24.47
CA HIS A 285 3.31 -6.51 24.38
C HIS A 285 3.83 -6.45 22.95
N GLU A 286 4.89 -5.72 22.77
CA GLU A 286 5.72 -5.75 21.57
C GLU A 286 6.82 -6.80 21.77
N LYS A 287 6.65 -8.00 21.19
CA LYS A 287 7.53 -9.15 21.45
C LYS A 287 7.59 -10.14 20.31
N ASN A 288 8.61 -10.96 20.32
CA ASN A 288 8.68 -12.10 19.41
C ASN A 288 7.75 -13.22 19.88
N TYR A 289 7.01 -13.83 18.95
CA TYR A 289 6.18 -15.01 19.16
C TYR A 289 6.11 -15.80 17.83
N SER A 290 5.84 -17.09 17.94
CA SER A 290 5.84 -17.99 16.80
C SER A 290 4.42 -18.26 16.30
N LEU A 291 4.32 -19.04 15.22
CA LEU A 291 3.03 -19.49 14.71
C LEU A 291 2.26 -20.34 15.72
N TYR A 292 2.95 -20.99 16.68
CA TYR A 292 2.29 -21.72 17.75
C TYR A 292 1.37 -20.82 18.58
N GLU A 293 1.87 -19.65 18.98
CA GLU A 293 1.04 -18.70 19.74
C GLU A 293 -0.03 -18.06 18.84
N ALA A 294 0.29 -17.78 17.58
CA ALA A 294 -0.66 -17.19 16.65
C ALA A 294 -1.86 -18.11 16.37
N TYR A 295 -1.62 -19.43 16.18
CA TYR A 295 -2.71 -20.40 15.98
C TYR A 295 -3.57 -20.61 17.24
N GLY A 296 -3.00 -20.44 18.42
CA GLY A 296 -3.71 -20.55 19.70
C GLY A 296 -4.28 -19.23 20.23
N ALA A 297 -4.33 -18.19 19.39
CA ALA A 297 -4.88 -16.89 19.76
C ALA A 297 -6.41 -16.94 19.90
N GLU A 298 -6.95 -16.16 20.82
CA GLU A 298 -8.38 -15.96 21.02
C GLU A 298 -8.96 -15.01 19.99
N GLU A 299 -8.17 -14.01 19.57
CA GLU A 299 -8.48 -13.07 18.51
C GLU A 299 -7.23 -12.76 17.69
N ALA A 300 -7.42 -12.40 16.42
CA ALA A 300 -6.37 -11.81 15.61
C ALA A 300 -6.96 -10.72 14.73
N PHE A 301 -6.17 -9.66 14.51
CA PHE A 301 -6.57 -8.55 13.67
C PHE A 301 -5.38 -7.87 13.00
N LEU A 302 -5.65 -7.24 11.88
CA LEU A 302 -4.69 -6.42 11.13
C LEU A 302 -4.93 -4.94 11.43
N THR A 303 -3.88 -4.13 11.30
CA THR A 303 -4.00 -2.67 11.43
C THR A 303 -3.41 -1.96 10.24
N GLY A 304 -4.16 -1.00 9.69
CA GLY A 304 -3.72 -0.16 8.58
C GLY A 304 -4.55 1.11 8.48
N THR A 305 -4.01 2.11 7.83
CA THR A 305 -4.66 3.43 7.69
C THR A 305 -6.04 3.34 7.03
N PHE A 306 -6.21 2.44 6.05
CA PHE A 306 -7.48 2.30 5.33
C PHE A 306 -8.54 1.54 6.14
N GLY A 307 -8.24 0.31 6.56
CA GLY A 307 -9.19 -0.61 7.21
C GLY A 307 -9.30 -0.44 8.72
N ALA A 308 -8.49 0.44 9.33
CA ALA A 308 -8.33 0.55 10.78
C ALA A 308 -7.95 -0.81 11.40
N GLN A 309 -8.88 -1.50 12.07
CA GLN A 309 -8.72 -2.87 12.57
C GLN A 309 -9.57 -3.81 11.73
N THR A 310 -8.92 -4.75 11.03
CA THR A 310 -9.59 -5.78 10.22
C THR A 310 -9.45 -7.14 10.90
N PRO A 311 -10.53 -7.86 11.18
CA PRO A 311 -10.45 -9.16 11.85
C PRO A 311 -9.78 -10.21 10.96
N VAL A 312 -9.08 -11.17 11.57
CA VAL A 312 -8.51 -12.35 10.92
C VAL A 312 -9.35 -13.57 11.29
N ALA A 313 -9.94 -14.21 10.30
CA ALA A 313 -10.78 -15.39 10.49
C ALA A 313 -9.96 -16.68 10.60
N THR A 314 -8.93 -16.82 9.73
CA THR A 314 -8.09 -18.03 9.69
C THR A 314 -6.62 -17.68 9.42
N ILE A 315 -5.73 -18.53 9.92
CA ILE A 315 -4.30 -18.55 9.57
C ILE A 315 -3.96 -19.98 9.12
N ASP A 316 -3.47 -20.15 7.89
CA ASP A 316 -3.16 -21.46 7.30
C ASP A 316 -4.33 -22.47 7.42
N GLY A 317 -5.54 -22.00 7.15
CA GLY A 317 -6.79 -22.77 7.25
C GLY A 317 -7.26 -23.06 8.67
N LYS A 318 -6.51 -22.63 9.71
CA LYS A 318 -6.91 -22.79 11.12
C LYS A 318 -7.74 -21.59 11.56
N ARG A 319 -8.95 -21.83 12.06
CA ARG A 319 -9.82 -20.78 12.63
C ARG A 319 -9.16 -20.14 13.85
N ILE A 320 -9.26 -18.83 13.96
CA ILE A 320 -8.78 -18.05 15.09
C ILE A 320 -9.98 -17.61 15.94
N GLY A 321 -9.99 -18.04 17.20
CA GLY A 321 -11.09 -17.78 18.12
C GLY A 321 -12.42 -18.47 17.75
N ASP A 322 -13.45 -18.23 18.56
CA ASP A 322 -14.78 -18.84 18.43
C ASP A 322 -15.86 -17.85 17.98
N HIS A 323 -15.45 -16.67 17.44
CA HIS A 323 -16.35 -15.59 17.05
C HIS A 323 -16.17 -15.24 15.57
N ASP A 324 -17.19 -14.64 14.98
CA ASP A 324 -17.10 -14.06 13.66
C ASP A 324 -16.75 -12.57 13.79
N GLY A 325 -15.90 -12.09 12.88
CA GLY A 325 -15.41 -10.70 12.91
C GLY A 325 -14.45 -10.43 14.07
N LEU A 326 -14.51 -9.22 14.63
CA LEU A 326 -13.69 -8.82 15.78
C LEU A 326 -14.23 -9.46 17.08
N GLY A 327 -13.32 -9.98 17.90
CA GLY A 327 -13.62 -10.44 19.25
C GLY A 327 -13.82 -9.27 20.24
N PRO A 328 -14.05 -9.57 21.52
CA PRO A 328 -14.36 -8.54 22.52
C PRO A 328 -13.27 -7.48 22.69
N VAL A 329 -11.99 -7.91 22.75
CA VAL A 329 -10.84 -7.02 22.95
C VAL A 329 -10.59 -6.16 21.72
N SER A 330 -10.51 -6.78 20.54
CA SER A 330 -10.29 -6.07 19.29
C SER A 330 -11.44 -5.14 18.91
N ARG A 331 -12.68 -5.49 19.28
CA ARG A 331 -13.85 -4.60 19.12
C ARG A 331 -13.75 -3.36 20.02
N ARG A 332 -13.33 -3.55 21.29
CA ARG A 332 -13.07 -2.41 22.20
C ARG A 332 -11.98 -1.51 21.64
N ILE A 333 -10.87 -2.07 21.16
CA ILE A 333 -9.76 -1.32 20.54
C ILE A 333 -10.27 -0.54 19.32
N ARG A 334 -11.08 -1.15 18.48
CA ARG A 334 -11.65 -0.48 17.31
C ARG A 334 -12.54 0.71 17.68
N GLN A 335 -13.36 0.58 18.73
CA GLN A 335 -14.17 1.69 19.20
C GLN A 335 -13.28 2.85 19.69
N LEU A 336 -12.31 2.56 20.55
CA LEU A 336 -11.35 3.55 21.04
C LEU A 336 -10.59 4.24 19.90
N TYR A 337 -10.21 3.48 18.88
CA TYR A 337 -9.55 4.05 17.71
C TYR A 337 -10.48 4.96 16.89
N ALA A 338 -11.74 4.58 16.72
CA ALA A 338 -12.73 5.40 16.03
C ALA A 338 -12.98 6.72 16.77
N ASP A 339 -13.08 6.67 18.11
CA ASP A 339 -13.23 7.85 18.95
C ASP A 339 -11.99 8.79 18.83
N LEU A 340 -10.78 8.22 18.86
CA LEU A 340 -9.53 8.96 18.67
C LEU A 340 -9.45 9.62 17.28
N VAL A 341 -9.89 8.94 16.21
CA VAL A 341 -9.95 9.54 14.86
C VAL A 341 -10.96 10.69 14.84
N ALA A 342 -12.13 10.50 15.43
CA ALA A 342 -13.15 11.56 15.50
C ALA A 342 -12.65 12.80 16.27
N GLU A 343 -11.96 12.60 17.39
CA GLU A 343 -11.32 13.69 18.15
C GLU A 343 -10.23 14.39 17.34
N ASN A 344 -9.35 13.64 16.71
CA ASN A 344 -8.24 14.18 15.91
C ASN A 344 -8.71 14.98 14.68
N THR A 345 -9.92 14.67 14.19
CA THR A 345 -10.52 15.30 12.99
C THR A 345 -11.79 16.13 13.29
N ALA A 346 -12.02 16.49 14.55
CA ALA A 346 -13.14 17.34 14.99
C ALA A 346 -13.00 18.80 14.58
#